data_ddce902c6bf123bdcb5fd89da51906c3
#
_entry.id   ddce902c6bf123bdcb5fd89da51906c3
#
_cell.length_a   1.000
_cell.length_b   1.000
_cell.length_c   1.000
_cell.angle_alpha   90.00
_cell.angle_beta   90.00
_cell.angle_gamma   90.00
#
_symmetry.space_group_name_H-M   'P 1'
#
loop_
_entity.id
_entity.type
_entity.pdbx_description
1 polymer ?
#
loop_
_entity_poly.entity_id
_entity_poly.type
_entity_poly.pdbx_seq_one_letter_code
_entity_poly.pdbx_strand_id
1 'polypeptide(L)'
;MSEWRQGRQASSRAKRSVALLIPLLVLLAGCAPTRHYEAARVLQDFAAIQGPSRLKETTPAPLRQPVSYTVSGRAHRADLYLPGSLQGCAHPSTPALPQETAGRGKHCPRAALVAVPGAVPLGKDDPRLVAFATTLARAGFAVLTPDIAGYREMRIRPSDAQDIADAFAYLVGRPELAPDGRAGMFAFSYSVGPALLAALQDDIREQVRFVVGVGGYHDLPRAMRFFTTGWFEHEGTWQRITPDDTGKMVLVYSSLDYLRNESDREVLDRMVEQRRRDPHADLAPLASELSAETHAVYALAVNTDPARFAELYARLPEAMRAHIDQLDLAQHDLGPLQARLMLVHGRNDNLIPYPESLALAAAVPRGQARVFLIQRILGHVELKRTDLFSWHFWREDLPDLWRLWRVIDLLLAEREAGA
;
A
#
# COMPACT_ATOMS: atom_id res chain seq x y z
N MET A 1 -5.26 31.94 30.31
CA MET A 1 -5.79 30.71 30.95
C MET A 1 -7.15 30.24 30.38
N SER A 2 -7.81 31.00 29.52
CA SER A 2 -9.11 30.67 28.92
C SER A 2 -9.03 29.81 27.64
N GLU A 3 -8.01 29.94 26.84
CA GLU A 3 -7.86 29.18 25.56
C GLU A 3 -7.51 27.71 25.77
N TRP A 4 -6.85 27.35 26.86
CA TRP A 4 -6.47 25.95 27.17
C TRP A 4 -7.67 25.05 27.59
N ARG A 5 -8.79 25.64 27.99
CA ARG A 5 -10.00 24.88 28.35
C ARG A 5 -10.89 24.57 27.15
N GLN A 6 -10.90 25.44 26.10
CA GLN A 6 -11.72 25.21 24.91
C GLN A 6 -11.18 24.06 24.04
N GLY A 7 -9.87 23.91 23.92
CA GLY A 7 -9.26 22.80 23.15
C GLY A 7 -9.53 21.40 23.75
N ARG A 8 -9.70 21.28 25.05
CA ARG A 8 -9.99 19.98 25.71
C ARG A 8 -11.46 19.56 25.58
N GLN A 9 -12.40 20.50 25.51
CA GLN A 9 -13.82 20.19 25.35
C GLN A 9 -14.15 19.79 23.90
N ALA A 10 -13.52 20.41 22.90
CA ALA A 10 -13.67 20.04 21.50
C ALA A 10 -13.12 18.62 21.21
N SER A 11 -11.96 18.26 21.80
CA SER A 11 -11.37 16.92 21.67
C SER A 11 -12.23 15.81 22.30
N SER A 12 -12.91 16.09 23.42
CA SER A 12 -13.77 15.08 24.07
C SER A 12 -15.11 14.87 23.35
N ARG A 13 -15.64 15.92 22.71
CA ARG A 13 -16.87 15.83 21.89
C ARG A 13 -16.63 15.06 20.59
N ALA A 14 -15.52 15.29 19.89
CA ALA A 14 -15.16 14.55 18.67
C ALA A 14 -14.99 13.04 18.96
N LYS A 15 -14.40 12.68 20.12
CA LYS A 15 -14.22 11.27 20.54
C LYS A 15 -15.55 10.56 20.84
N ARG A 16 -16.57 11.26 21.34
CA ARG A 16 -17.90 10.69 21.60
C ARG A 16 -18.72 10.49 20.32
N SER A 17 -18.53 11.32 19.30
CA SER A 17 -19.34 11.30 18.09
C SER A 17 -18.96 10.18 17.13
N VAL A 18 -17.68 9.79 17.02
CA VAL A 18 -17.25 8.60 16.27
C VAL A 18 -17.77 7.32 16.91
N ALA A 19 -17.82 7.26 18.25
CA ALA A 19 -18.37 6.11 18.98
C ALA A 19 -19.88 5.89 18.77
N LEU A 20 -20.63 6.93 18.41
CA LEU A 20 -22.07 6.86 18.14
C LEU A 20 -22.42 6.41 16.72
N LEU A 21 -21.52 6.53 15.75
CA LEU A 21 -21.72 6.07 14.37
C LEU A 21 -21.53 4.55 14.20
N ILE A 22 -20.74 3.93 15.07
CA ILE A 22 -20.48 2.49 15.05
C ILE A 22 -21.76 1.66 15.17
N PRO A 23 -22.69 1.91 16.13
CA PRO A 23 -23.92 1.14 16.24
C PRO A 23 -24.90 1.35 15.07
N LEU A 24 -24.89 2.50 14.42
CA LEU A 24 -25.73 2.75 13.25
C LEU A 24 -25.29 1.93 12.02
N LEU A 25 -23.98 1.74 11.83
CA LEU A 25 -23.43 0.88 10.77
C LEU A 25 -23.71 -0.61 11.01
N VAL A 26 -23.77 -1.04 12.28
CA VAL A 26 -24.06 -2.42 12.67
C VAL A 26 -25.52 -2.82 12.43
N LEU A 27 -26.47 -1.89 12.58
CA LEU A 27 -27.90 -2.13 12.38
C LEU A 27 -28.29 -2.38 10.91
N LEU A 28 -27.43 -2.03 9.95
CA LEU A 28 -27.66 -2.22 8.52
C LEU A 28 -27.05 -3.52 7.97
N ALA A 29 -26.42 -4.33 8.81
CA ALA A 29 -25.59 -5.45 8.38
C ALA A 29 -26.27 -6.80 8.64
N GLY A 30 -26.42 -7.58 7.59
CA GLY A 30 -27.00 -8.92 7.58
C GLY A 30 -26.22 -9.96 8.43
N CYS A 31 -26.14 -11.23 8.00
CA CYS A 31 -25.82 -12.44 8.76
C CYS A 31 -24.50 -12.58 9.55
N ALA A 32 -23.66 -11.53 9.72
CA ALA A 32 -22.39 -11.59 10.47
C ALA A 32 -22.15 -10.37 11.38
N PRO A 33 -22.98 -10.12 12.41
CA PRO A 33 -22.91 -8.89 13.21
C PRO A 33 -21.58 -8.71 13.96
N THR A 34 -20.92 -9.79 14.36
CA THR A 34 -19.63 -9.75 15.06
C THR A 34 -18.51 -9.24 14.16
N ARG A 35 -18.41 -9.75 12.92
CA ARG A 35 -17.42 -9.31 11.92
C ARG A 35 -17.63 -7.86 11.52
N HIS A 36 -18.87 -7.46 11.30
CA HIS A 36 -19.22 -6.09 10.94
C HIS A 36 -18.85 -5.09 12.03
N TYR A 37 -19.07 -5.44 13.29
CA TYR A 37 -18.64 -4.64 14.42
C TYR A 37 -17.11 -4.59 14.54
N GLU A 38 -16.43 -5.72 14.32
CA GLU A 38 -14.96 -5.79 14.30
C GLU A 38 -14.39 -4.93 13.16
N ALA A 39 -14.97 -4.97 11.96
CA ALA A 39 -14.56 -4.12 10.84
C ALA A 39 -14.64 -2.62 11.18
N ALA A 40 -15.67 -2.19 11.89
CA ALA A 40 -15.79 -0.80 12.35
C ALA A 40 -14.69 -0.42 13.36
N ARG A 41 -14.31 -1.34 14.26
CA ARG A 41 -13.22 -1.13 15.24
C ARG A 41 -11.85 -1.07 14.55
N VAL A 42 -11.62 -1.92 13.54
CA VAL A 42 -10.40 -1.91 12.72
C VAL A 42 -10.30 -0.60 11.95
N LEU A 43 -11.39 -0.13 11.31
CA LEU A 43 -11.42 1.16 10.63
C LEU A 43 -11.13 2.32 11.59
N GLN A 44 -11.71 2.30 12.79
CA GLN A 44 -11.43 3.29 13.82
C GLN A 44 -9.95 3.31 14.23
N ASP A 45 -9.32 2.13 14.33
CA ASP A 45 -7.92 2.01 14.71
C ASP A 45 -6.98 2.54 13.61
N PHE A 46 -7.28 2.25 12.33
CA PHE A 46 -6.57 2.84 11.20
C PHE A 46 -6.65 4.38 11.18
N ALA A 47 -7.79 4.96 11.55
CA ALA A 47 -7.94 6.41 11.66
C ALA A 47 -7.23 7.00 12.90
N ALA A 48 -6.93 6.19 13.91
CA ALA A 48 -6.33 6.57 15.18
C ALA A 48 -4.88 6.11 15.33
N ILE A 49 -4.04 6.31 14.31
CA ILE A 49 -2.66 5.78 14.21
C ILE A 49 -1.89 5.89 15.54
N GLN A 50 -1.84 7.07 16.14
CA GLN A 50 -1.13 7.33 17.41
C GLN A 50 -2.06 7.54 18.61
N GLY A 51 -3.39 7.45 18.39
CA GLY A 51 -4.39 7.70 19.42
C GLY A 51 -4.95 6.42 20.05
N PRO A 52 -5.72 6.53 21.13
CA PRO A 52 -6.46 5.41 21.70
C PRO A 52 -7.58 4.98 20.76
N SER A 53 -7.85 3.68 20.69
CA SER A 53 -8.97 3.11 19.98
C SER A 53 -9.58 1.96 20.78
N ARG A 54 -10.83 1.63 20.47
CA ARG A 54 -11.50 0.50 21.09
C ARG A 54 -10.78 -0.84 20.82
N LEU A 55 -10.16 -0.97 19.64
CA LEU A 55 -9.39 -2.17 19.30
C LEU A 55 -8.15 -2.27 20.20
N LYS A 56 -7.41 -1.18 20.40
CA LYS A 56 -6.23 -1.12 21.29
C LYS A 56 -6.58 -1.40 22.77
N GLU A 57 -7.73 -0.93 23.22
CA GLU A 57 -8.20 -1.13 24.60
C GLU A 57 -8.59 -2.58 24.91
N THR A 58 -9.06 -3.32 23.90
CA THR A 58 -9.68 -4.64 24.09
C THR A 58 -8.87 -5.80 23.54
N THR A 59 -7.73 -5.53 22.94
CA THR A 59 -6.80 -6.56 22.42
C THR A 59 -5.41 -6.36 23.01
N PRO A 60 -4.66 -7.43 23.30
CA PRO A 60 -3.26 -7.33 23.69
C PRO A 60 -2.42 -6.63 22.64
N ALA A 61 -1.31 -6.00 23.06
CA ALA A 61 -0.36 -5.42 22.13
C ALA A 61 0.26 -6.53 21.24
N PRO A 62 0.26 -6.36 19.91
CA PRO A 62 0.89 -7.31 19.01
C PRO A 62 2.40 -7.42 19.25
N LEU A 63 2.95 -8.58 18.97
CA LEU A 63 4.38 -8.80 18.95
C LEU A 63 4.92 -8.42 17.57
N ARG A 64 5.89 -7.50 17.51
CA ARG A 64 6.70 -7.20 16.33
C ARG A 64 8.08 -7.83 16.52
N GLN A 65 8.53 -8.63 15.58
CA GLN A 65 9.86 -9.26 15.63
C GLN A 65 10.54 -9.19 14.25
N PRO A 66 11.82 -8.81 14.18
CA PRO A 66 12.58 -8.91 12.95
C PRO A 66 12.82 -10.39 12.61
N VAL A 67 12.69 -10.72 11.32
CA VAL A 67 12.97 -12.05 10.81
C VAL A 67 13.91 -11.96 9.61
N SER A 68 14.81 -12.96 9.50
CA SER A 68 15.62 -13.17 8.31
C SER A 68 15.29 -14.55 7.75
N TYR A 69 15.17 -14.64 6.43
CA TYR A 69 14.82 -15.89 5.77
C TYR A 69 15.54 -16.01 4.43
N THR A 70 15.62 -17.23 3.92
CA THR A 70 16.21 -17.53 2.62
C THR A 70 15.20 -18.32 1.79
N VAL A 71 14.96 -17.87 0.56
CA VAL A 71 14.11 -18.55 -0.43
C VAL A 71 14.93 -18.69 -1.71
N SER A 72 15.05 -19.90 -2.23
CA SER A 72 15.79 -20.20 -3.45
C SER A 72 17.21 -19.57 -3.48
N GLY A 73 17.90 -19.57 -2.32
CA GLY A 73 19.25 -19.02 -2.16
C GLY A 73 19.33 -17.51 -2.00
N ARG A 74 18.20 -16.77 -2.08
CA ARG A 74 18.14 -15.30 -1.83
C ARG A 74 17.84 -15.02 -0.36
N ALA A 75 18.68 -14.20 0.27
CA ALA A 75 18.52 -13.81 1.67
C ALA A 75 17.67 -12.53 1.79
N HIS A 76 16.66 -12.58 2.64
CA HIS A 76 15.71 -11.49 2.85
C HIS A 76 15.59 -11.13 4.33
N ARG A 77 15.07 -9.91 4.59
CA ARG A 77 14.69 -9.43 5.92
C ARG A 77 13.26 -8.91 5.89
N ALA A 78 12.56 -9.07 7.01
CA ALA A 78 11.23 -8.54 7.20
C ALA A 78 10.95 -8.30 8.68
N ASP A 79 9.82 -7.67 8.98
CA ASP A 79 9.23 -7.71 10.31
C ASP A 79 7.96 -8.56 10.28
N LEU A 80 7.84 -9.45 11.25
CA LEU A 80 6.67 -10.27 11.47
C LEU A 80 5.87 -9.72 12.65
N TYR A 81 4.60 -9.41 12.40
CA TYR A 81 3.65 -8.94 13.41
C TYR A 81 2.66 -10.08 13.72
N LEU A 82 2.55 -10.41 14.99
CA LEU A 82 1.70 -11.50 15.48
C LEU A 82 0.68 -10.97 16.49
N PRO A 83 -0.52 -11.60 16.60
CA PRO A 83 -1.45 -11.29 17.67
C PRO A 83 -0.78 -11.37 19.04
N GLY A 84 -1.15 -10.46 19.95
CA GLY A 84 -0.41 -10.19 21.19
C GLY A 84 -0.39 -11.27 22.26
N SER A 85 -0.87 -12.48 21.97
CA SER A 85 -0.74 -13.62 22.85
C SER A 85 -0.65 -14.90 22.02
N LEU A 86 0.55 -15.45 21.93
CA LEU A 86 0.81 -16.77 21.35
C LEU A 86 0.70 -17.89 22.39
N GLN A 87 0.30 -17.59 23.63
CA GLN A 87 0.12 -18.59 24.68
C GLN A 87 -0.97 -19.60 24.25
N GLY A 88 -0.55 -20.85 24.06
CA GLY A 88 -1.44 -21.92 23.63
C GLY A 88 -1.50 -22.18 22.13
N CYS A 89 -0.73 -21.46 21.29
CA CYS A 89 -0.51 -21.85 19.91
C CYS A 89 0.51 -22.99 19.86
N ALA A 90 0.14 -24.16 19.31
CA ALA A 90 1.03 -25.28 19.15
C ALA A 90 2.13 -24.91 18.14
N HIS A 91 3.37 -24.77 18.60
CA HIS A 91 4.56 -24.60 17.77
C HIS A 91 5.35 -25.92 17.73
N PRO A 92 5.50 -26.58 16.57
CA PRO A 92 6.34 -27.76 16.44
C PRO A 92 7.85 -27.48 16.61
N SER A 93 8.28 -26.23 16.52
CA SER A 93 9.70 -25.84 16.44
C SER A 93 10.22 -24.91 17.54
N THR A 94 9.42 -24.63 18.58
CA THR A 94 9.93 -23.93 19.78
C THR A 94 10.22 -24.99 20.86
N PRO A 95 11.40 -24.95 21.55
CA PRO A 95 11.60 -25.83 22.72
C PRO A 95 10.44 -25.64 23.68
N ALA A 96 9.80 -26.73 24.08
CA ALA A 96 8.62 -26.75 24.90
C ALA A 96 8.81 -25.87 26.15
N LEU A 97 8.08 -24.76 26.25
CA LEU A 97 7.80 -24.16 27.54
C LEU A 97 6.88 -25.12 28.30
N PRO A 98 6.99 -25.25 29.64
CA PRO A 98 6.24 -26.22 30.43
C PRO A 98 4.74 -26.14 30.10
N GLN A 99 4.17 -27.32 29.76
CA GLN A 99 2.75 -27.49 29.50
C GLN A 99 1.97 -27.33 30.79
N GLU A 100 1.49 -26.13 31.08
CA GLU A 100 0.37 -25.95 31.98
C GLU A 100 -0.75 -25.25 31.23
N THR A 101 -1.88 -25.97 31.09
CA THR A 101 -3.17 -25.54 30.50
C THR A 101 -3.23 -25.30 29.00
N ALA A 102 -3.36 -26.39 28.24
CA ALA A 102 -3.79 -26.37 26.83
C ALA A 102 -5.28 -26.05 26.70
N GLY A 103 -5.62 -24.75 26.86
CA GLY A 103 -6.83 -24.19 26.31
C GLY A 103 -6.51 -23.72 24.90
N ARG A 104 -7.32 -24.06 23.87
CA ARG A 104 -7.20 -23.52 22.52
C ARG A 104 -7.21 -21.98 22.63
N GLY A 105 -6.04 -21.37 22.59
CA GLY A 105 -5.86 -19.95 22.86
C GLY A 105 -6.53 -19.11 21.77
N LYS A 106 -7.40 -18.21 22.16
CA LYS A 106 -8.12 -17.24 21.30
C LYS A 106 -7.22 -16.27 20.51
N HIS A 107 -5.91 -16.48 20.49
CA HIS A 107 -4.94 -15.49 20.04
C HIS A 107 -3.95 -15.99 18.96
N CYS A 108 -4.11 -17.22 18.47
CA CYS A 108 -3.31 -17.69 17.33
C CYS A 108 -3.68 -16.94 16.06
N PRO A 109 -2.73 -16.77 15.10
CA PRO A 109 -3.08 -16.24 13.79
C PRO A 109 -4.20 -17.06 13.14
N ARG A 110 -5.21 -16.38 12.64
CA ARG A 110 -6.36 -17.00 11.96
C ARG A 110 -6.20 -16.95 10.44
N ALA A 111 -5.35 -16.07 9.95
CA ALA A 111 -4.94 -15.94 8.57
C ALA A 111 -3.61 -15.18 8.50
N ALA A 112 -2.98 -15.21 7.34
CA ALA A 112 -1.71 -14.54 7.10
C ALA A 112 -1.80 -13.60 5.90
N LEU A 113 -0.98 -12.55 5.91
CA LEU A 113 -0.78 -11.69 4.75
C LEU A 113 0.60 -11.05 4.72
N VAL A 114 1.10 -10.78 3.51
CA VAL A 114 2.25 -9.90 3.27
C VAL A 114 1.75 -8.48 3.09
N ALA A 115 2.22 -7.54 3.91
CA ALA A 115 1.94 -6.11 3.74
C ALA A 115 3.15 -5.43 3.11
N VAL A 116 3.05 -5.13 1.83
CA VAL A 116 4.14 -4.60 1.01
C VAL A 116 4.17 -3.07 1.15
N PRO A 117 5.29 -2.47 1.60
CA PRO A 117 5.42 -1.01 1.67
C PRO A 117 5.33 -0.37 0.29
N GLY A 118 4.99 0.92 0.22
CA GLY A 118 5.30 1.73 -0.96
C GLY A 118 6.80 2.02 -1.06
N ALA A 119 7.25 2.55 -2.20
CA ALA A 119 8.62 3.05 -2.37
C ALA A 119 8.79 4.36 -1.58
N VAL A 120 9.20 4.25 -0.32
CA VAL A 120 9.35 5.37 0.61
C VAL A 120 10.64 5.24 1.42
N PRO A 121 11.27 6.35 1.86
CA PRO A 121 12.59 6.31 2.53
C PRO A 121 12.67 5.45 3.79
N LEU A 122 11.55 5.27 4.51
CA LEU A 122 11.51 4.43 5.71
C LEU A 122 11.18 2.95 5.40
N GLY A 123 10.73 2.62 4.18
CA GLY A 123 10.38 1.25 3.77
C GLY A 123 9.44 0.58 4.77
N LYS A 124 9.79 -0.63 5.23
CA LYS A 124 9.01 -1.39 6.23
C LYS A 124 8.89 -0.70 7.61
N ASP A 125 9.73 0.30 7.90
CA ASP A 125 9.72 1.05 9.15
C ASP A 125 8.90 2.36 9.06
N ASP A 126 8.21 2.62 7.94
CA ASP A 126 7.28 3.74 7.84
C ASP A 126 6.21 3.63 8.95
N PRO A 127 6.04 4.67 9.79
CA PRO A 127 5.11 4.63 10.93
C PRO A 127 3.66 4.29 10.53
N ARG A 128 3.25 4.62 9.31
CA ARG A 128 1.92 4.31 8.78
C ARG A 128 1.78 2.81 8.52
N LEU A 129 2.79 2.19 7.91
CA LEU A 129 2.82 0.74 7.67
C LEU A 129 2.93 -0.03 8.98
N VAL A 130 3.77 0.42 9.91
CA VAL A 130 3.90 -0.18 11.25
C VAL A 130 2.56 -0.15 11.99
N ALA A 131 1.86 0.99 11.97
CA ALA A 131 0.53 1.10 12.58
C ALA A 131 -0.49 0.20 11.89
N PHE A 132 -0.47 0.15 10.55
CA PHE A 132 -1.33 -0.70 9.74
C PHE A 132 -1.12 -2.19 10.06
N ALA A 133 0.12 -2.69 10.02
CA ALA A 133 0.46 -4.07 10.35
C ALA A 133 0.08 -4.43 11.79
N THR A 134 0.32 -3.50 12.73
CA THR A 134 -0.08 -3.66 14.14
C THR A 134 -1.60 -3.79 14.28
N THR A 135 -2.39 -2.98 13.57
CA THR A 135 -3.87 -3.05 13.58
C THR A 135 -4.36 -4.39 13.03
N LEU A 136 -3.79 -4.87 11.92
CA LEU A 136 -4.16 -6.18 11.35
C LEU A 136 -3.75 -7.35 12.25
N ALA A 137 -2.60 -7.25 12.92
CA ALA A 137 -2.21 -8.27 13.91
C ALA A 137 -3.19 -8.28 15.10
N ARG A 138 -3.70 -7.11 15.57
CA ARG A 138 -4.79 -7.05 16.56
C ARG A 138 -6.09 -7.69 16.06
N ALA A 139 -6.32 -7.63 14.75
CA ALA A 139 -7.45 -8.28 14.10
C ALA A 139 -7.21 -9.77 13.82
N GLY A 140 -6.13 -10.38 14.32
CA GLY A 140 -5.86 -11.82 14.25
C GLY A 140 -5.13 -12.29 12.99
N PHE A 141 -4.48 -11.40 12.25
CA PHE A 141 -3.59 -11.79 11.15
C PHE A 141 -2.15 -11.96 11.62
N ALA A 142 -1.43 -12.94 11.05
CA ALA A 142 0.03 -12.86 10.95
C ALA A 142 0.37 -11.94 9.78
N VAL A 143 1.11 -10.85 10.03
CA VAL A 143 1.45 -9.87 9.01
C VAL A 143 2.96 -9.82 8.82
N LEU A 144 3.44 -10.10 7.61
CA LEU A 144 4.85 -9.97 7.24
C LEU A 144 5.04 -8.68 6.43
N THR A 145 5.94 -7.80 6.89
CA THR A 145 6.33 -6.59 6.15
C THR A 145 7.76 -6.75 5.62
N PRO A 146 7.95 -7.09 4.34
CA PRO A 146 9.28 -7.33 3.78
C PRO A 146 10.08 -6.04 3.65
N ASP A 147 11.41 -6.16 3.76
CA ASP A 147 12.36 -5.10 3.45
C ASP A 147 12.77 -5.22 1.98
N ILE A 148 12.05 -4.56 1.09
CA ILE A 148 12.30 -4.62 -0.35
C ILE A 148 13.53 -3.76 -0.68
N ALA A 149 14.49 -4.37 -1.35
CA ALA A 149 15.72 -3.69 -1.74
C ALA A 149 15.42 -2.52 -2.69
N GLY A 150 15.94 -1.34 -2.40
CA GLY A 150 15.74 -0.14 -3.21
C GLY A 150 14.57 0.74 -2.80
N TYR A 151 13.54 0.23 -2.12
CA TYR A 151 12.39 1.08 -1.73
C TYR A 151 12.79 2.24 -0.82
N ARG A 152 13.75 2.01 0.09
CA ARG A 152 14.30 3.07 0.96
C ARG A 152 15.03 4.16 0.18
N GLU A 153 15.55 3.81 -0.99
CA GLU A 153 16.23 4.71 -1.92
C GLU A 153 15.25 5.26 -2.98
N MET A 154 13.96 4.98 -2.82
CA MET A 154 12.91 5.32 -3.80
C MET A 154 13.18 4.76 -5.19
N ARG A 155 13.89 3.64 -5.28
CA ARG A 155 14.19 2.91 -6.52
C ARG A 155 13.25 1.75 -6.70
N ILE A 156 12.71 1.62 -7.90
CA ILE A 156 11.82 0.53 -8.31
C ILE A 156 12.57 -0.36 -9.31
N ARG A 157 12.39 -1.68 -9.17
CA ARG A 157 13.11 -2.68 -9.96
C ARG A 157 12.21 -3.84 -10.36
N PRO A 158 12.46 -4.51 -11.50
CA PRO A 158 11.74 -5.73 -11.87
C PRO A 158 11.86 -6.85 -10.81
N SER A 159 12.99 -6.90 -10.08
CA SER A 159 13.19 -7.86 -8.98
C SER A 159 12.24 -7.69 -7.79
N ASP A 160 11.56 -6.54 -7.66
CA ASP A 160 10.64 -6.28 -6.54
C ASP A 160 9.51 -7.32 -6.49
N ALA A 161 9.03 -7.77 -7.66
CA ALA A 161 8.01 -8.83 -7.73
C ALA A 161 8.52 -10.16 -7.15
N GLN A 162 9.79 -10.50 -7.41
CA GLN A 162 10.40 -11.72 -6.86
C GLN A 162 10.62 -11.60 -5.34
N ASP A 163 11.07 -10.44 -4.86
CA ASP A 163 11.24 -10.22 -3.41
C ASP A 163 9.91 -10.37 -2.66
N ILE A 164 8.80 -9.91 -3.26
CA ILE A 164 7.45 -10.08 -2.71
C ILE A 164 7.01 -11.54 -2.77
N ALA A 165 7.27 -12.25 -3.87
CA ALA A 165 6.96 -13.68 -4.00
C ALA A 165 7.73 -14.51 -2.97
N ASP A 166 9.00 -14.22 -2.73
CA ASP A 166 9.81 -14.89 -1.71
C ASP A 166 9.28 -14.61 -0.29
N ALA A 167 8.87 -13.38 0.00
CA ALA A 167 8.23 -13.06 1.27
C ALA A 167 6.92 -13.85 1.48
N PHE A 168 6.14 -13.97 0.41
CA PHE A 168 4.91 -14.76 0.43
C PHE A 168 5.17 -16.24 0.62
N ALA A 169 6.11 -16.83 -0.14
CA ALA A 169 6.50 -18.24 -0.02
C ALA A 169 7.02 -18.57 1.40
N TYR A 170 7.82 -17.67 1.99
CA TYR A 170 8.25 -17.79 3.39
C TYR A 170 7.07 -17.85 4.35
N LEU A 171 6.04 -17.02 4.15
CA LEU A 171 4.88 -16.92 5.03
C LEU A 171 3.99 -18.16 4.93
N VAL A 172 3.65 -18.61 3.72
CA VAL A 172 2.77 -19.77 3.50
C VAL A 172 3.44 -21.10 3.79
N GLY A 173 4.78 -21.17 3.72
CA GLY A 173 5.57 -22.33 4.13
C GLY A 173 5.58 -22.59 5.64
N ARG A 174 4.83 -21.82 6.44
CA ARG A 174 4.76 -21.91 7.90
C ARG A 174 3.34 -22.14 8.37
N PRO A 175 2.95 -23.39 8.66
CA PRO A 175 1.60 -23.74 9.11
C PRO A 175 1.15 -22.99 10.37
N GLU A 176 2.10 -22.60 11.23
CA GLU A 176 1.84 -21.80 12.42
C GLU A 176 1.42 -20.35 12.11
N LEU A 177 1.76 -19.83 10.92
CA LEU A 177 1.40 -18.48 10.46
C LEU A 177 0.24 -18.51 9.46
N ALA A 178 0.27 -19.47 8.54
CA ALA A 178 -0.72 -19.69 7.50
C ALA A 178 -1.27 -21.14 7.58
N PRO A 179 -2.22 -21.41 8.47
CA PRO A 179 -2.65 -22.78 8.79
C PRO A 179 -3.22 -23.57 7.61
N ASP A 180 -3.81 -22.88 6.63
CA ASP A 180 -4.38 -23.49 5.41
C ASP A 180 -3.39 -23.45 4.21
N GLY A 181 -2.12 -23.06 4.44
CA GLY A 181 -1.11 -22.93 3.39
C GLY A 181 -1.42 -21.83 2.37
N ARG A 182 -2.32 -20.91 2.71
CA ARG A 182 -2.74 -19.79 1.86
C ARG A 182 -2.66 -18.48 2.62
N ALA A 183 -2.37 -17.40 1.90
CA ALA A 183 -2.28 -16.07 2.48
C ALA A 183 -2.81 -15.01 1.52
N GLY A 184 -2.91 -13.77 2.01
CA GLY A 184 -3.19 -12.61 1.19
C GLY A 184 -1.97 -11.72 0.99
N MET A 185 -2.14 -10.71 0.13
CA MET A 185 -1.21 -9.59 -0.01
C MET A 185 -1.96 -8.28 0.20
N PHE A 186 -1.30 -7.31 0.82
CA PHE A 186 -1.78 -5.94 0.92
C PHE A 186 -0.66 -5.02 0.42
N ALA A 187 -0.91 -4.27 -0.64
CA ALA A 187 0.10 -3.47 -1.30
C ALA A 187 -0.35 -2.02 -1.45
N PHE A 188 0.60 -1.10 -1.36
CA PHE A 188 0.36 0.33 -1.42
C PHE A 188 1.06 0.95 -2.64
N SER A 189 0.35 1.86 -3.35
CA SER A 189 0.95 2.68 -4.40
C SER A 189 1.60 1.82 -5.50
N TYR A 190 2.81 2.16 -5.90
CA TYR A 190 3.61 1.40 -6.87
C TYR A 190 3.62 -0.12 -6.59
N SER A 191 3.72 -0.53 -5.32
CA SER A 191 3.87 -1.95 -4.97
C SER A 191 2.69 -2.84 -5.35
N VAL A 192 1.55 -2.26 -5.73
CA VAL A 192 0.40 -3.02 -6.24
C VAL A 192 0.78 -3.78 -7.52
N GLY A 193 1.54 -3.15 -8.42
CA GLY A 193 2.05 -3.81 -9.64
C GLY A 193 2.92 -5.03 -9.33
N PRO A 194 4.06 -4.86 -8.64
CA PRO A 194 4.93 -5.98 -8.25
C PRO A 194 4.22 -7.07 -7.43
N ALA A 195 3.26 -6.71 -6.55
CA ALA A 195 2.48 -7.70 -5.80
C ALA A 195 1.57 -8.55 -6.71
N LEU A 196 1.00 -7.96 -7.75
CA LEU A 196 0.22 -8.70 -8.75
C LEU A 196 1.11 -9.56 -9.65
N LEU A 197 2.27 -9.05 -10.06
CA LEU A 197 3.26 -9.85 -10.79
C LEU A 197 3.77 -11.04 -9.96
N ALA A 198 3.97 -10.85 -8.66
CA ALA A 198 4.26 -11.95 -7.74
C ALA A 198 3.11 -12.95 -7.68
N ALA A 199 1.86 -12.48 -7.54
CA ALA A 199 0.67 -13.33 -7.46
C ALA A 199 0.36 -14.10 -8.75
N LEU A 200 1.00 -13.76 -9.87
CA LEU A 200 0.93 -14.50 -11.13
C LEU A 200 1.95 -15.64 -11.25
N GLN A 201 2.98 -15.67 -10.38
CA GLN A 201 4.03 -16.71 -10.45
C GLN A 201 3.46 -18.09 -10.15
N ASP A 202 3.83 -19.06 -10.96
CA ASP A 202 3.27 -20.43 -10.92
C ASP A 202 3.46 -21.13 -9.58
N ASP A 203 4.55 -20.84 -8.89
CA ASP A 203 4.92 -21.48 -7.60
C ASP A 203 4.09 -21.01 -6.41
N ILE A 204 3.47 -19.81 -6.48
CA ILE A 204 2.65 -19.29 -5.38
C ILE A 204 1.20 -18.94 -5.75
N ARG A 205 0.89 -18.84 -7.06
CA ARG A 205 -0.40 -18.35 -7.58
C ARG A 205 -1.63 -18.98 -6.91
N GLU A 206 -1.63 -20.28 -6.72
CA GLU A 206 -2.75 -21.02 -6.12
C GLU A 206 -2.90 -20.74 -4.62
N GLN A 207 -1.82 -20.29 -3.97
CA GLN A 207 -1.79 -20.00 -2.54
C GLN A 207 -2.20 -18.56 -2.23
N VAL A 208 -2.16 -17.64 -3.24
CA VAL A 208 -2.59 -16.25 -3.06
C VAL A 208 -4.12 -16.21 -3.06
N ARG A 209 -4.71 -15.98 -1.90
CA ARG A 209 -6.16 -15.94 -1.70
C ARG A 209 -6.76 -14.62 -2.17
N PHE A 210 -6.13 -13.52 -1.82
CA PHE A 210 -6.57 -12.17 -2.17
C PHE A 210 -5.40 -11.21 -2.28
N VAL A 211 -5.61 -10.12 -3.05
CA VAL A 211 -4.74 -8.95 -3.06
C VAL A 211 -5.59 -7.71 -2.79
N VAL A 212 -5.22 -6.93 -1.77
CA VAL A 212 -5.76 -5.60 -1.54
C VAL A 212 -4.75 -4.59 -2.06
N GLY A 213 -5.12 -3.81 -3.07
CA GLY A 213 -4.27 -2.77 -3.64
C GLY A 213 -4.84 -1.38 -3.33
N VAL A 214 -4.02 -0.49 -2.79
CA VAL A 214 -4.40 0.90 -2.49
C VAL A 214 -3.58 1.85 -3.35
N GLY A 215 -4.23 2.62 -4.23
CA GLY A 215 -3.58 3.62 -5.07
C GLY A 215 -2.61 3.00 -6.09
N GLY A 216 -2.95 1.83 -6.65
CA GLY A 216 -2.11 1.13 -7.63
C GLY A 216 -2.35 1.57 -9.07
N TYR A 217 -1.51 1.07 -9.98
CA TYR A 217 -1.58 1.31 -11.41
C TYR A 217 -1.90 0.03 -12.20
N HIS A 218 -2.30 0.21 -13.47
CA HIS A 218 -2.38 -0.82 -14.48
C HIS A 218 -1.35 -0.58 -15.60
N ASP A 219 -1.30 0.63 -16.11
CA ASP A 219 -0.39 1.07 -17.17
C ASP A 219 0.65 2.03 -16.56
N LEU A 220 1.88 1.55 -16.40
CA LEU A 220 2.93 2.32 -15.74
C LEU A 220 3.34 3.56 -16.54
N PRO A 221 3.53 3.52 -17.87
CA PRO A 221 3.74 4.72 -18.68
C PRO A 221 2.62 5.75 -18.56
N ARG A 222 1.36 5.33 -18.47
CA ARG A 222 0.22 6.23 -18.29
C ARG A 222 0.22 6.89 -16.90
N ALA A 223 0.58 6.14 -15.85
CA ALA A 223 0.81 6.69 -14.53
C ALA A 223 1.98 7.69 -14.54
N MET A 224 3.08 7.38 -15.27
CA MET A 224 4.21 8.28 -15.44
C MET A 224 3.81 9.60 -16.13
N ARG A 225 2.99 9.54 -17.17
CA ARG A 225 2.43 10.73 -17.82
C ARG A 225 1.67 11.59 -16.82
N PHE A 226 0.86 10.97 -15.95
CA PHE A 226 0.13 11.72 -14.93
C PHE A 226 1.06 12.38 -13.92
N PHE A 227 1.97 11.66 -13.26
CA PHE A 227 2.79 12.28 -12.22
C PHE A 227 3.81 13.28 -12.77
N THR A 228 4.10 13.28 -14.07
CA THR A 228 4.91 14.34 -14.69
C THR A 228 4.09 15.55 -15.07
N THR A 229 2.89 15.36 -15.66
CA THR A 229 2.11 16.46 -16.27
C THR A 229 0.88 16.87 -15.48
N GLY A 230 0.38 16.04 -14.61
CA GLY A 230 -0.90 16.22 -13.90
C GLY A 230 -2.15 15.89 -14.72
N TRP A 231 -1.99 15.50 -15.98
CA TRP A 231 -3.10 15.22 -16.89
C TRP A 231 -3.37 13.71 -17.00
N PHE A 232 -4.65 13.35 -16.92
CA PHE A 232 -5.15 12.00 -17.18
C PHE A 232 -6.48 12.04 -17.92
N GLU A 233 -6.80 10.96 -18.60
CA GLU A 233 -8.04 10.80 -19.34
C GLU A 233 -8.97 9.82 -18.62
N HIS A 234 -10.25 10.15 -18.54
CA HIS A 234 -11.29 9.27 -18.06
C HIS A 234 -12.56 9.47 -18.90
N GLU A 235 -13.06 8.37 -19.48
CA GLU A 235 -14.28 8.36 -20.34
C GLU A 235 -14.23 9.42 -21.46
N GLY A 236 -13.09 9.51 -22.15
CA GLY A 236 -12.87 10.45 -23.24
C GLY A 236 -12.70 11.91 -22.83
N THR A 237 -12.62 12.19 -21.52
CA THR A 237 -12.46 13.54 -20.98
C THR A 237 -11.12 13.70 -20.27
N TRP A 238 -10.34 14.70 -20.68
CA TRP A 238 -9.11 15.08 -20.01
C TRP A 238 -9.39 15.82 -18.71
N GLN A 239 -8.76 15.35 -17.64
CA GLN A 239 -8.83 15.93 -16.31
C GLN A 239 -7.43 16.28 -15.82
N ARG A 240 -7.33 17.21 -14.87
CA ARG A 240 -6.07 17.63 -14.29
C ARG A 240 -6.12 17.68 -12.78
N ILE A 241 -5.10 17.09 -12.15
CA ILE A 241 -4.80 17.22 -10.72
C ILE A 241 -3.34 17.64 -10.63
N THR A 242 -3.00 18.56 -9.72
CA THR A 242 -1.60 18.91 -9.46
C THR A 242 -0.88 17.70 -8.88
N PRO A 243 0.12 17.12 -9.56
CA PRO A 243 0.79 15.92 -9.10
C PRO A 243 1.71 16.22 -7.92
N ASP A 244 1.90 15.20 -7.07
CA ASP A 244 2.95 15.18 -6.07
C ASP A 244 4.31 14.90 -6.73
N ASP A 245 5.37 15.54 -6.26
CA ASP A 245 6.70 15.37 -6.86
C ASP A 245 7.37 14.02 -6.52
N THR A 246 6.80 13.23 -5.61
CA THR A 246 7.30 11.89 -5.25
C THR A 246 7.46 10.99 -6.47
N GLY A 247 6.50 11.01 -7.42
CA GLY A 247 6.59 10.22 -8.66
C GLY A 247 7.80 10.60 -9.52
N LYS A 248 8.08 11.90 -9.64
CA LYS A 248 9.26 12.40 -10.35
C LYS A 248 10.56 12.01 -9.63
N MET A 249 10.58 12.04 -8.30
CA MET A 249 11.74 11.59 -7.53
C MET A 249 12.00 10.09 -7.73
N VAL A 250 10.95 9.25 -7.68
CA VAL A 250 11.07 7.81 -7.97
C VAL A 250 11.62 7.59 -9.38
N LEU A 251 11.14 8.33 -10.38
CA LEU A 251 11.65 8.25 -11.76
C LEU A 251 13.16 8.57 -11.82
N VAL A 252 13.57 9.67 -11.19
CA VAL A 252 14.99 10.10 -11.19
C VAL A 252 15.87 9.11 -10.42
N TYR A 253 15.49 8.71 -9.20
CA TYR A 253 16.28 7.76 -8.41
C TYR A 253 16.36 6.38 -9.04
N SER A 254 15.27 5.88 -9.65
CA SER A 254 15.27 4.61 -10.37
C SER A 254 16.16 4.67 -11.63
N SER A 255 16.30 5.84 -12.24
CA SER A 255 17.18 5.98 -13.42
C SER A 255 18.66 5.81 -13.10
N LEU A 256 19.09 6.03 -11.83
CA LEU A 256 20.47 5.90 -11.41
C LEU A 256 21.06 4.49 -11.64
N ASP A 257 20.22 3.47 -11.72
CA ASP A 257 20.64 2.09 -11.99
C ASP A 257 21.04 1.88 -13.47
N TYR A 258 20.67 2.82 -14.36
CA TYR A 258 20.90 2.74 -15.82
C TYR A 258 21.91 3.77 -16.32
N LEU A 259 22.26 4.77 -15.51
CA LEU A 259 23.16 5.83 -15.90
C LEU A 259 24.62 5.36 -15.83
N ARG A 260 25.33 5.50 -16.95
CA ARG A 260 26.72 5.07 -17.09
C ARG A 260 27.72 6.11 -16.58
N ASN A 261 27.32 7.39 -16.55
CA ASN A 261 28.18 8.49 -16.19
C ASN A 261 28.05 8.80 -14.68
N GLU A 262 29.10 8.56 -13.90
CA GLU A 262 29.11 8.84 -12.48
C GLU A 262 28.96 10.33 -12.14
N SER A 263 29.47 11.23 -13.01
CA SER A 263 29.33 12.67 -12.79
C SER A 263 27.87 13.13 -12.84
N ASP A 264 27.01 12.42 -13.60
CA ASP A 264 25.59 12.75 -13.67
C ASP A 264 24.89 12.55 -12.33
N ARG A 265 25.33 11.58 -11.52
CA ARG A 265 24.77 11.35 -10.18
C ARG A 265 25.02 12.55 -9.26
N GLU A 266 26.21 13.10 -9.30
CA GLU A 266 26.55 14.30 -8.52
C GLU A 266 25.71 15.51 -8.97
N VAL A 267 25.47 15.64 -10.28
CA VAL A 267 24.61 16.70 -10.81
C VAL A 267 23.16 16.52 -10.35
N LEU A 268 22.63 15.29 -10.45
CA LEU A 268 21.27 14.99 -9.98
C LEU A 268 21.10 15.21 -8.48
N ASP A 269 22.09 14.84 -7.65
CA ASP A 269 22.06 15.09 -6.21
C ASP A 269 22.03 16.61 -5.91
N ARG A 270 22.82 17.40 -6.64
CA ARG A 270 22.78 18.88 -6.55
C ARG A 270 21.41 19.43 -6.94
N MET A 271 20.80 18.90 -8.01
CA MET A 271 19.45 19.30 -8.45
C MET A 271 18.40 19.00 -7.41
N VAL A 272 18.41 17.79 -6.83
CA VAL A 272 17.49 17.40 -5.75
C VAL A 272 17.67 18.29 -4.53
N GLU A 273 18.90 18.53 -4.10
CA GLU A 273 19.19 19.40 -2.94
C GLU A 273 18.77 20.85 -3.21
N GLN A 274 18.96 21.35 -4.43
CA GLN A 274 18.52 22.69 -4.82
C GLN A 274 17.00 22.81 -4.76
N ARG A 275 16.24 21.83 -5.31
CA ARG A 275 14.78 21.77 -5.24
C ARG A 275 14.26 21.62 -3.81
N ARG A 276 14.97 20.86 -2.96
CA ARG A 276 14.61 20.72 -1.54
C ARG A 276 14.70 22.04 -0.79
N ARG A 277 15.69 22.91 -1.13
CA ARG A 277 15.87 24.24 -0.54
C ARG A 277 14.90 25.26 -1.10
N ASP A 278 14.68 25.21 -2.40
CA ASP A 278 13.76 26.08 -3.14
C ASP A 278 12.95 25.25 -4.16
N PRO A 279 11.66 24.98 -3.87
CA PRO A 279 10.80 24.23 -4.78
C PRO A 279 10.65 24.87 -6.18
N HIS A 280 11.00 26.15 -6.33
CA HIS A 280 10.91 26.88 -7.61
C HIS A 280 12.27 27.15 -8.24
N ALA A 281 13.35 26.59 -7.70
CA ALA A 281 14.70 26.83 -8.21
C ALA A 281 14.81 26.50 -9.71
N ASP A 282 15.53 27.34 -10.47
CA ASP A 282 15.87 27.04 -11.85
C ASP A 282 16.97 25.97 -11.91
N LEU A 283 16.64 24.82 -12.48
CA LEU A 283 17.57 23.70 -12.64
C LEU A 283 18.20 23.64 -14.03
N ALA A 284 17.84 24.53 -14.95
CA ALA A 284 18.38 24.53 -16.33
C ALA A 284 19.92 24.63 -16.39
N PRO A 285 20.61 25.44 -15.54
CA PRO A 285 22.07 25.46 -15.52
C PRO A 285 22.69 24.09 -15.18
N LEU A 286 22.14 23.40 -14.17
CA LEU A 286 22.62 22.04 -13.81
C LEU A 286 22.24 21.02 -14.88
N ALA A 287 21.08 21.15 -15.51
CA ALA A 287 20.66 20.24 -16.57
C ALA A 287 21.59 20.28 -17.78
N SER A 288 22.23 21.40 -18.07
CA SER A 288 23.21 21.52 -19.15
C SER A 288 24.52 20.75 -18.91
N GLU A 289 24.79 20.33 -17.67
CA GLU A 289 25.95 19.52 -17.30
C GLU A 289 25.68 18.02 -17.47
N LEU A 290 24.41 17.59 -17.65
CA LEU A 290 24.01 16.20 -17.75
C LEU A 290 24.42 15.60 -19.12
N SER A 291 24.79 14.31 -19.11
CA SER A 291 24.91 13.54 -20.35
C SER A 291 23.58 13.44 -21.10
N ALA A 292 23.61 13.09 -22.37
CA ALA A 292 22.40 12.97 -23.19
C ALA A 292 21.37 11.96 -22.61
N GLU A 293 21.85 10.84 -22.03
CA GLU A 293 21.00 9.82 -21.40
C GLU A 293 20.27 10.40 -20.16
N THR A 294 21.01 11.06 -19.29
CA THR A 294 20.44 11.64 -18.04
C THR A 294 19.58 12.86 -18.35
N HIS A 295 19.97 13.63 -19.38
CA HIS A 295 19.14 14.75 -19.83
C HIS A 295 17.78 14.29 -20.36
N ALA A 296 17.68 13.09 -21.00
CA ALA A 296 16.39 12.53 -21.40
C ALA A 296 15.47 12.23 -20.19
N VAL A 297 16.02 11.69 -19.10
CA VAL A 297 15.28 11.47 -17.83
C VAL A 297 14.82 12.80 -17.24
N TYR A 298 15.72 13.77 -17.16
CA TYR A 298 15.40 15.11 -16.68
C TYR A 298 14.28 15.76 -17.49
N ALA A 299 14.39 15.72 -18.82
CA ALA A 299 13.40 16.32 -19.73
C ALA A 299 12.00 15.71 -19.54
N LEU A 300 11.92 14.40 -19.31
CA LEU A 300 10.66 13.72 -18.97
C LEU A 300 10.15 14.13 -17.59
N ALA A 301 11.01 14.18 -16.58
CA ALA A 301 10.64 14.51 -15.20
C ALA A 301 10.07 15.94 -15.05
N VAL A 302 10.60 16.90 -15.82
CA VAL A 302 10.13 18.30 -15.80
C VAL A 302 9.03 18.60 -16.82
N ASN A 303 8.63 17.61 -17.64
CA ASN A 303 7.59 17.79 -18.64
C ASN A 303 6.24 18.08 -17.99
N THR A 304 5.53 19.09 -18.50
CA THR A 304 4.16 19.44 -18.06
C THR A 304 3.13 19.31 -19.19
N ASP A 305 3.57 18.98 -20.40
CA ASP A 305 2.73 18.83 -21.58
C ASP A 305 2.45 17.35 -21.87
N PRO A 306 1.20 16.87 -21.72
CA PRO A 306 0.86 15.48 -21.98
C PRO A 306 1.08 15.04 -23.43
N ALA A 307 1.03 15.96 -24.40
CA ALA A 307 1.25 15.66 -25.83
C ALA A 307 2.72 15.29 -26.12
N ARG A 308 3.67 15.83 -25.34
CA ARG A 308 5.10 15.56 -25.49
C ARG A 308 5.55 14.27 -24.79
N PHE A 309 4.70 13.71 -23.95
CA PHE A 309 5.09 12.58 -23.10
C PHE A 309 5.64 11.39 -23.92
N ALA A 310 4.96 10.97 -24.97
CA ALA A 310 5.36 9.82 -25.77
C ALA A 310 6.73 10.01 -26.42
N GLU A 311 7.00 11.22 -26.97
CA GLU A 311 8.31 11.57 -27.56
C GLU A 311 9.42 11.52 -26.50
N LEU A 312 9.19 12.12 -25.32
CA LEU A 312 10.20 12.17 -24.26
C LEU A 312 10.43 10.78 -23.65
N TYR A 313 9.37 9.99 -23.46
CA TYR A 313 9.46 8.59 -23.00
C TYR A 313 10.30 7.74 -23.95
N ALA A 314 10.13 7.88 -25.27
CA ALA A 314 10.90 7.14 -26.27
C ALA A 314 12.41 7.48 -26.24
N ARG A 315 12.81 8.61 -25.67
CA ARG A 315 14.21 9.03 -25.53
C ARG A 315 14.89 8.48 -24.27
N LEU A 316 14.14 7.87 -23.35
CA LEU A 316 14.74 7.21 -22.18
C LEU A 316 15.72 6.11 -22.61
N PRO A 317 16.75 5.79 -21.81
CA PRO A 317 17.63 4.65 -22.05
C PRO A 317 16.83 3.37 -22.31
N GLU A 318 17.24 2.59 -23.31
CA GLU A 318 16.52 1.36 -23.72
C GLU A 318 16.36 0.37 -22.54
N ALA A 319 17.43 0.17 -21.76
CA ALA A 319 17.40 -0.71 -20.60
C ALA A 319 16.36 -0.22 -19.55
N MET A 320 16.22 1.11 -19.36
CA MET A 320 15.23 1.66 -18.47
C MET A 320 13.80 1.41 -18.96
N ARG A 321 13.54 1.60 -20.27
CA ARG A 321 12.24 1.30 -20.88
C ARG A 321 11.89 -0.18 -20.75
N ALA A 322 12.84 -1.06 -21.05
CA ALA A 322 12.65 -2.51 -20.91
C ALA A 322 12.29 -2.92 -19.46
N HIS A 323 12.83 -2.24 -18.46
CA HIS A 323 12.45 -2.49 -17.05
C HIS A 323 11.09 -1.90 -16.69
N ILE A 324 10.73 -0.74 -17.25
CA ILE A 324 9.38 -0.19 -17.11
C ILE A 324 8.36 -1.18 -17.71
N ASP A 325 8.64 -1.73 -18.89
CA ASP A 325 7.76 -2.71 -19.56
C ASP A 325 7.58 -3.99 -18.72
N GLN A 326 8.65 -4.46 -18.03
CA GLN A 326 8.56 -5.61 -17.11
C GLN A 326 7.67 -5.34 -15.89
N LEU A 327 7.53 -4.09 -15.47
CA LEU A 327 6.71 -3.67 -14.34
C LEU A 327 5.31 -3.20 -14.75
N ASP A 328 5.10 -2.99 -16.04
CA ASP A 328 3.84 -2.49 -16.59
C ASP A 328 2.82 -3.62 -16.70
N LEU A 329 1.79 -3.61 -15.84
CA LEU A 329 0.76 -4.64 -15.83
C LEU A 329 -0.01 -4.74 -17.16
N ALA A 330 -0.05 -3.67 -17.95
CA ALA A 330 -0.68 -3.66 -19.26
C ALA A 330 0.08 -4.53 -20.29
N GLN A 331 1.34 -4.89 -20.03
CA GLN A 331 2.15 -5.78 -20.86
C GLN A 331 2.03 -7.26 -20.45
N HIS A 332 1.31 -7.56 -19.36
CA HIS A 332 1.17 -8.90 -18.80
C HIS A 332 -0.23 -9.47 -18.99
N ASP A 333 -0.33 -10.78 -19.24
CA ASP A 333 -1.61 -11.48 -19.18
C ASP A 333 -2.03 -11.68 -17.72
N LEU A 334 -3.06 -10.97 -17.28
CA LEU A 334 -3.63 -11.08 -15.94
C LEU A 334 -4.72 -12.17 -15.85
N GLY A 335 -5.04 -12.87 -16.95
CA GLY A 335 -6.02 -13.95 -16.99
C GLY A 335 -5.75 -15.11 -16.01
N PRO A 336 -4.48 -15.53 -15.81
CA PRO A 336 -4.12 -16.61 -14.88
C PRO A 336 -4.27 -16.25 -13.40
N LEU A 337 -4.47 -14.97 -13.03
CA LEU A 337 -4.59 -14.55 -11.65
C LEU A 337 -5.75 -15.27 -10.95
N GLN A 338 -5.49 -15.92 -9.82
CA GLN A 338 -6.50 -16.62 -9.03
C GLN A 338 -6.98 -15.82 -7.81
N ALA A 339 -6.16 -14.89 -7.35
CA ALA A 339 -6.45 -14.06 -6.20
C ALA A 339 -7.66 -13.15 -6.43
N ARG A 340 -8.50 -12.97 -5.40
CA ARG A 340 -9.55 -11.93 -5.41
C ARG A 340 -8.93 -10.56 -5.23
N LEU A 341 -9.30 -9.59 -6.07
CA LEU A 341 -8.79 -8.22 -5.98
C LEU A 341 -9.76 -7.29 -5.26
N MET A 342 -9.25 -6.54 -4.31
CA MET A 342 -9.92 -5.43 -3.65
C MET A 342 -9.09 -4.17 -3.92
N LEU A 343 -9.53 -3.33 -4.85
CA LEU A 343 -8.80 -2.13 -5.28
C LEU A 343 -9.43 -0.90 -4.64
N VAL A 344 -8.66 -0.19 -3.84
CA VAL A 344 -9.07 1.05 -3.16
C VAL A 344 -8.34 2.21 -3.77
N HIS A 345 -9.04 3.25 -4.23
CA HIS A 345 -8.41 4.40 -4.87
C HIS A 345 -9.09 5.71 -4.50
N GLY A 346 -8.31 6.70 -4.11
CA GLY A 346 -8.79 8.07 -3.92
C GLY A 346 -9.07 8.77 -5.25
N ARG A 347 -10.24 9.37 -5.43
CA ARG A 347 -10.51 10.13 -6.66
C ARG A 347 -9.60 11.35 -6.84
N ASN A 348 -9.12 11.88 -5.73
CA ASN A 348 -8.19 13.01 -5.70
C ASN A 348 -6.74 12.56 -5.46
N ASP A 349 -6.41 11.32 -5.86
CA ASP A 349 -5.04 10.83 -5.82
C ASP A 349 -4.16 11.67 -6.73
N ASN A 350 -3.11 12.24 -6.17
CA ASN A 350 -2.20 13.15 -6.85
C ASN A 350 -0.87 12.50 -7.26
N LEU A 351 -0.77 11.16 -7.13
CA LEU A 351 0.42 10.41 -7.52
C LEU A 351 0.11 9.37 -8.60
N ILE A 352 -0.98 8.63 -8.47
CA ILE A 352 -1.47 7.66 -9.46
C ILE A 352 -2.97 7.96 -9.68
N PRO A 353 -3.43 8.18 -10.91
CA PRO A 353 -4.82 8.59 -11.13
C PRO A 353 -5.77 7.40 -10.99
N TYR A 354 -6.93 7.60 -10.38
CA TYR A 354 -7.89 6.54 -10.08
C TYR A 354 -8.37 5.68 -11.28
N PRO A 355 -8.37 6.16 -12.54
CA PRO A 355 -8.70 5.32 -13.69
C PRO A 355 -7.77 4.12 -13.86
N GLU A 356 -6.57 4.15 -13.27
CA GLU A 356 -5.66 3.02 -13.25
C GLU A 356 -6.26 1.80 -12.54
N SER A 357 -6.90 1.99 -11.37
CA SER A 357 -7.61 0.89 -10.70
C SER A 357 -8.83 0.39 -11.46
N LEU A 358 -9.51 1.25 -12.21
CA LEU A 358 -10.61 0.84 -13.09
C LEU A 358 -10.12 -0.01 -14.26
N ALA A 359 -9.01 0.41 -14.90
CA ALA A 359 -8.37 -0.33 -15.98
C ALA A 359 -7.85 -1.69 -15.48
N LEU A 360 -7.20 -1.72 -14.31
CA LEU A 360 -6.75 -2.96 -13.69
C LEU A 360 -7.92 -3.94 -13.42
N ALA A 361 -9.02 -3.44 -12.89
CA ALA A 361 -10.21 -4.27 -12.66
C ALA A 361 -10.84 -4.81 -13.95
N ALA A 362 -10.71 -4.07 -15.05
CA ALA A 362 -11.18 -4.51 -16.37
C ALA A 362 -10.24 -5.54 -17.03
N ALA A 363 -8.95 -5.56 -16.65
CA ALA A 363 -7.93 -6.45 -17.22
C ALA A 363 -7.91 -7.85 -16.57
N VAL A 364 -8.54 -8.03 -15.41
CA VAL A 364 -8.64 -9.36 -14.76
C VAL A 364 -9.97 -10.05 -15.10
N PRO A 365 -10.10 -11.39 -14.89
CA PRO A 365 -11.33 -12.11 -15.14
C PRO A 365 -12.55 -11.50 -14.47
N ARG A 366 -13.70 -11.51 -15.18
CA ARG A 366 -14.94 -10.87 -14.73
C ARG A 366 -15.36 -11.37 -13.33
N GLY A 367 -15.62 -10.42 -12.41
CA GLY A 367 -16.08 -10.73 -11.05
C GLY A 367 -14.95 -10.97 -10.06
N GLN A 368 -13.69 -11.00 -10.49
CA GLN A 368 -12.53 -11.22 -9.63
C GLN A 368 -12.06 -9.95 -8.92
N ALA A 369 -12.30 -8.78 -9.51
CA ALA A 369 -11.95 -7.49 -8.91
C ALA A 369 -13.17 -6.73 -8.39
N ARG A 370 -12.99 -6.03 -7.28
CA ARG A 370 -13.91 -5.01 -6.76
C ARG A 370 -13.15 -3.70 -6.56
N VAL A 371 -13.67 -2.60 -7.13
CA VAL A 371 -13.07 -1.27 -7.00
C VAL A 371 -13.88 -0.44 -6.01
N PHE A 372 -13.17 0.20 -5.09
CA PHE A 372 -13.72 1.10 -4.08
C PHE A 372 -13.13 2.50 -4.30
N LEU A 373 -13.86 3.34 -5.02
CA LEU A 373 -13.46 4.73 -5.24
C LEU A 373 -13.86 5.59 -4.05
N ILE A 374 -12.87 6.20 -3.41
CA ILE A 374 -13.02 7.08 -2.27
C ILE A 374 -13.01 8.54 -2.76
N GLN A 375 -14.09 9.26 -2.50
CA GLN A 375 -14.30 10.57 -3.11
C GLN A 375 -13.42 11.65 -2.50
N ARG A 376 -13.24 11.66 -1.16
CA ARG A 376 -12.66 12.78 -0.44
C ARG A 376 -11.67 12.43 0.67
N ILE A 377 -11.98 11.42 1.49
CA ILE A 377 -11.23 11.14 2.71
C ILE A 377 -9.93 10.37 2.50
N LEU A 378 -9.68 9.86 1.30
CA LEU A 378 -8.44 9.21 0.93
C LEU A 378 -7.73 10.07 -0.12
N GLY A 379 -6.48 10.46 0.17
CA GLY A 379 -5.54 10.97 -0.83
C GLY A 379 -4.91 9.80 -1.58
N HIS A 380 -3.59 9.83 -1.80
CA HIS A 380 -2.91 8.68 -2.40
C HIS A 380 -3.02 7.43 -1.50
N VAL A 381 -2.51 7.49 -0.28
CA VAL A 381 -2.60 6.40 0.72
C VAL A 381 -2.93 6.91 2.12
N GLU A 382 -3.22 8.18 2.27
CA GLU A 382 -3.43 8.85 3.56
C GLU A 382 -4.90 9.18 3.78
N LEU A 383 -5.40 8.83 4.96
CA LEU A 383 -6.74 9.21 5.39
C LEU A 383 -6.75 10.66 5.89
N LYS A 384 -7.60 11.48 5.29
CA LYS A 384 -7.83 12.86 5.71
C LYS A 384 -8.77 12.91 6.92
N ARG A 385 -8.58 13.90 7.77
CA ARG A 385 -9.48 14.13 8.91
C ARG A 385 -10.87 14.56 8.42
N THR A 386 -11.90 14.04 9.06
CA THR A 386 -13.31 14.35 8.79
C THR A 386 -13.88 15.24 9.89
N ASP A 387 -14.75 16.18 9.52
CA ASP A 387 -15.50 17.00 10.46
C ASP A 387 -16.97 16.54 10.49
N LEU A 388 -17.36 15.88 11.57
CA LEU A 388 -18.69 15.29 11.77
C LEU A 388 -19.84 16.31 11.73
N PHE A 389 -19.55 17.58 11.96
CA PHE A 389 -20.55 18.66 11.98
C PHE A 389 -20.69 19.36 10.64
N SER A 390 -19.87 19.00 9.64
CA SER A 390 -19.97 19.57 8.32
C SER A 390 -21.03 18.86 7.48
N TRP A 391 -21.70 19.60 6.59
CA TRP A 391 -22.60 19.02 5.58
C TRP A 391 -21.89 18.02 4.66
N HIS A 392 -20.62 18.29 4.37
CA HIS A 392 -19.75 17.41 3.58
C HIS A 392 -19.55 16.02 4.22
N PHE A 393 -19.52 15.95 5.57
CA PHE A 393 -19.43 14.68 6.27
C PHE A 393 -20.57 13.73 5.86
N TRP A 394 -21.80 14.20 5.93
CA TRP A 394 -22.97 13.35 5.67
C TRP A 394 -23.12 12.96 4.21
N ARG A 395 -22.73 13.85 3.31
CA ARG A 395 -22.89 13.66 1.86
C ARG A 395 -21.73 12.89 1.21
N GLU A 396 -20.51 13.09 1.67
CA GLU A 396 -19.30 12.60 1.03
C GLU A 396 -18.46 11.70 1.94
N ASP A 397 -18.17 12.10 3.18
CA ASP A 397 -17.29 11.36 4.06
C ASP A 397 -17.94 10.07 4.59
N LEU A 398 -19.22 10.11 4.92
CA LEU A 398 -19.94 8.92 5.41
C LEU A 398 -20.06 7.81 4.34
N PRO A 399 -20.40 8.09 3.07
CA PRO A 399 -20.30 7.10 1.99
C PRO A 399 -18.88 6.55 1.80
N ASP A 400 -17.85 7.37 1.95
CA ASP A 400 -16.46 6.94 1.87
C ASP A 400 -16.06 6.03 3.03
N LEU A 401 -16.43 6.39 4.26
CA LEU A 401 -16.26 5.55 5.44
C LEU A 401 -16.96 4.19 5.28
N TRP A 402 -18.16 4.18 4.69
CA TRP A 402 -18.88 2.95 4.37
C TRP A 402 -18.11 2.09 3.36
N ARG A 403 -17.51 2.67 2.31
CA ARG A 403 -16.71 1.95 1.32
C ARG A 403 -15.45 1.35 1.98
N LEU A 404 -14.74 2.12 2.80
CA LEU A 404 -13.56 1.64 3.53
C LEU A 404 -13.94 0.54 4.53
N TRP A 405 -15.04 0.70 5.25
CA TRP A 405 -15.57 -0.34 6.14
C TRP A 405 -15.87 -1.63 5.37
N ARG A 406 -16.45 -1.53 4.17
CA ARG A 406 -16.71 -2.70 3.30
C ARG A 406 -15.44 -3.41 2.87
N VAL A 407 -14.37 -2.68 2.58
CA VAL A 407 -13.05 -3.29 2.28
C VAL A 407 -12.54 -4.09 3.48
N ILE A 408 -12.63 -3.51 4.68
CA ILE A 408 -12.19 -4.18 5.91
C ILE A 408 -13.08 -5.38 6.23
N ASP A 409 -14.39 -5.26 6.07
CA ASP A 409 -15.32 -6.38 6.26
C ASP A 409 -15.01 -7.55 5.31
N LEU A 410 -14.70 -7.28 4.05
CA LEU A 410 -14.27 -8.29 3.10
C LEU A 410 -12.92 -8.90 3.49
N LEU A 411 -11.96 -8.10 3.93
CA LEU A 411 -10.67 -8.59 4.42
C LEU A 411 -10.83 -9.52 5.64
N LEU A 412 -11.72 -9.15 6.57
CA LEU A 412 -12.03 -10.00 7.73
C LEU A 412 -12.80 -11.27 7.32
N ALA A 413 -13.60 -11.23 6.24
CA ALA A 413 -14.24 -12.42 5.68
C ALA A 413 -13.20 -13.39 5.11
N GLU A 414 -12.13 -12.89 4.47
CA GLU A 414 -11.00 -13.73 4.01
C GLU A 414 -10.29 -14.42 5.20
N ARG A 415 -10.15 -13.71 6.32
CA ARG A 415 -9.60 -14.28 7.56
C ARG A 415 -10.47 -15.42 8.09
N GLU A 416 -11.79 -15.27 8.04
CA GLU A 416 -12.73 -16.30 8.53
C GLU A 416 -12.80 -17.51 7.60
N ALA A 417 -12.58 -17.33 6.31
CA ALA A 417 -12.58 -18.42 5.34
C ALA A 417 -11.30 -19.30 5.41
N GLY A 418 -10.26 -18.85 6.12
CA GLY A 418 -9.01 -19.57 6.37
C GLY A 418 -8.90 -20.19 7.77
N ALA A 419 -9.91 -20.00 8.62
CA ALA A 419 -9.89 -20.43 10.02
C ALA A 419 -10.55 -21.80 10.24
#